data_ceac70521fe1cefb2b6cd72dfc6200aa
#
_entry.id   ceac70521fe1cefb2b6cd72dfc6200aa
#
_cell.length_a   1.000
_cell.length_b   1.000
_cell.length_c   1.000
_cell.angle_alpha   90.00
_cell.angle_beta   90.00
_cell.angle_gamma   90.00
#
_symmetry.space_group_name_H-M   'P 1'
#
loop_
_entity.id
_entity.type
_entity.pdbx_description
1 polymer ?
#
loop_
_entity_poly.entity_id
_entity_poly.type
_entity_poly.pdbx_seq_one_letter_code
_entity_poly.pdbx_strand_id
1 'polypeptide(L)'
;ILVVAAIISAFYMLPDKWVKWLVIVLAFSAAEFVLFWTGIIAVYTTSVQLGIKTRVLGALFGMIPVLNIIFLVKIIKTVSKEVIFEREKLRLDAARQEQQICRTKYPILLVHGVFFRDYKFPGYWGRIPKELVCNGAEIYYGKQQSAASVADSGRELAERIRDIVEEQGCEKVNVIAHSKGGLDIRWAISECGAADMIASVTTINTPHRGCEFADYLLNKIPVKIQQKIENTYNKTMRKLGDDNPDFMAAVKDLTAEACVKRDRELGVPDNIFCQSVGSKLNKATGGKFPLNFTYNLVKYFDGPN
;
A
#
# COMPACT_ATOMS: atom_id res chain seq x y z
N ILE A 1 -17.25 15.13 -37.06
CA ILE A 1 -17.37 15.24 -38.54
C ILE A 1 -17.86 16.63 -38.91
N LEU A 2 -19.00 17.16 -38.40
CA LEU A 2 -19.53 18.48 -38.74
C LEU A 2 -18.55 19.64 -38.45
N VAL A 3 -17.85 19.60 -37.31
CA VAL A 3 -16.84 20.63 -36.93
C VAL A 3 -15.66 20.62 -37.90
N VAL A 4 -15.17 19.45 -38.29
CA VAL A 4 -14.07 19.30 -39.25
C VAL A 4 -14.52 19.81 -40.64
N ALA A 5 -15.74 19.49 -41.10
CA ALA A 5 -16.29 19.99 -42.34
C ALA A 5 -16.46 21.52 -42.35
N ALA A 6 -16.91 22.10 -41.23
CA ALA A 6 -17.03 23.56 -41.08
C ALA A 6 -15.66 24.25 -41.14
N ILE A 7 -14.62 23.70 -40.47
CA ILE A 7 -13.24 24.21 -40.51
C ILE A 7 -12.68 24.14 -41.94
N ILE A 8 -12.87 23.03 -42.65
CA ILE A 8 -12.43 22.88 -44.05
C ILE A 8 -13.14 23.88 -44.95
N SER A 9 -14.46 24.05 -44.80
CA SER A 9 -15.21 25.02 -45.58
C SER A 9 -14.74 26.43 -45.32
N ALA A 10 -14.57 26.83 -44.07
CA ALA A 10 -14.04 28.17 -43.69
C ALA A 10 -12.64 28.38 -44.27
N PHE A 11 -11.77 27.36 -44.26
CA PHE A 11 -10.43 27.43 -44.82
C PHE A 11 -10.40 27.75 -46.33
N TYR A 12 -11.30 27.19 -47.08
CA TYR A 12 -11.38 27.48 -48.53
C TYR A 12 -11.92 28.87 -48.84
N MET A 13 -12.65 29.49 -47.89
CA MET A 13 -13.19 30.83 -48.02
C MET A 13 -12.17 31.93 -47.72
N LEU A 14 -10.98 31.63 -47.18
CA LEU A 14 -9.95 32.60 -46.86
C LEU A 14 -9.27 33.18 -48.09
N PRO A 15 -9.16 34.52 -48.23
CA PRO A 15 -8.73 35.18 -49.47
C PRO A 15 -7.25 35.00 -49.80
N ASP A 16 -6.34 34.99 -48.79
CA ASP A 16 -4.90 35.02 -49.00
C ASP A 16 -4.20 33.72 -48.61
N LYS A 17 -3.18 33.33 -49.36
CA LYS A 17 -2.39 32.11 -49.10
C LYS A 17 -1.71 32.14 -47.74
N TRP A 18 -1.17 33.31 -47.29
CA TRP A 18 -0.50 33.44 -46.01
C TRP A 18 -1.49 33.28 -44.84
N VAL A 19 -2.73 33.74 -44.95
CA VAL A 19 -3.78 33.56 -43.95
C VAL A 19 -4.13 32.06 -43.81
N LYS A 20 -4.20 31.35 -44.93
CA LYS A 20 -4.43 29.89 -44.92
C LYS A 20 -3.32 29.14 -44.15
N TRP A 21 -2.06 29.50 -44.42
CA TRP A 21 -0.92 28.95 -43.67
C TRP A 21 -0.98 29.28 -42.18
N LEU A 22 -1.32 30.49 -41.81
CA LEU A 22 -1.47 30.91 -40.44
C LEU A 22 -2.54 30.05 -39.70
N VAL A 23 -3.70 29.87 -40.35
CA VAL A 23 -4.80 29.02 -39.79
C VAL A 23 -4.34 27.59 -39.63
N ILE A 24 -3.62 27.03 -40.59
CA ILE A 24 -3.05 25.69 -40.48
C ILE A 24 -2.11 25.59 -39.28
N VAL A 25 -1.15 26.50 -39.18
CA VAL A 25 -0.17 26.49 -38.05
C VAL A 25 -0.88 26.64 -36.72
N LEU A 26 -1.86 27.54 -36.59
CA LEU A 26 -2.62 27.71 -35.36
C LEU A 26 -3.45 26.44 -35.02
N ALA A 27 -4.06 25.81 -36.02
CA ALA A 27 -4.84 24.60 -35.81
C ALA A 27 -3.95 23.44 -35.34
N PHE A 28 -2.78 23.25 -35.96
CA PHE A 28 -1.80 22.25 -35.54
C PHE A 28 -1.27 22.55 -34.13
N SER A 29 -0.88 23.79 -33.85
CA SER A 29 -0.41 24.19 -32.53
C SER A 29 -1.46 23.99 -31.44
N ALA A 30 -2.73 24.29 -31.73
CA ALA A 30 -3.84 24.01 -30.83
C ALA A 30 -4.03 22.51 -30.59
N ALA A 31 -3.96 21.70 -31.65
CA ALA A 31 -4.03 20.25 -31.52
C ALA A 31 -2.89 19.67 -30.70
N GLU A 32 -1.65 20.10 -30.96
CA GLU A 32 -0.47 19.70 -30.19
C GLU A 32 -0.59 20.12 -28.71
N PHE A 33 -1.06 21.33 -28.44
CA PHE A 33 -1.30 21.82 -27.09
C PHE A 33 -2.30 20.92 -26.34
N VAL A 34 -3.43 20.60 -26.98
CA VAL A 34 -4.44 19.73 -26.37
C VAL A 34 -3.87 18.33 -26.11
N LEU A 35 -3.19 17.74 -27.09
CA LEU A 35 -2.58 16.40 -26.95
C LEU A 35 -1.51 16.40 -25.85
N PHE A 36 -0.63 17.38 -25.82
CA PHE A 36 0.42 17.49 -24.82
C PHE A 36 -0.16 17.57 -23.40
N TRP A 37 -1.09 18.51 -23.17
CA TRP A 37 -1.67 18.70 -21.85
C TRP A 37 -2.54 17.53 -21.41
N THR A 38 -3.29 16.93 -22.32
CA THR A 38 -4.04 15.71 -22.03
C THR A 38 -3.10 14.58 -21.61
N GLY A 39 -1.97 14.40 -22.32
CA GLY A 39 -0.96 13.44 -21.98
C GLY A 39 -0.32 13.69 -20.61
N ILE A 40 0.07 14.93 -20.32
CA ILE A 40 0.63 15.32 -19.02
C ILE A 40 -0.37 15.06 -17.88
N ILE A 41 -1.62 15.49 -18.03
CA ILE A 41 -2.68 15.29 -17.03
C ILE A 41 -2.88 13.80 -16.79
N ALA A 42 -2.99 12.99 -17.86
CA ALA A 42 -3.14 11.56 -17.76
C ALA A 42 -1.97 10.92 -16.98
N VAL A 43 -0.73 11.28 -17.31
CA VAL A 43 0.47 10.79 -16.62
C VAL A 43 0.48 11.20 -15.14
N TYR A 44 0.13 12.42 -14.83
CA TYR A 44 0.11 12.93 -13.46
C TYR A 44 -0.98 12.28 -12.60
N THR A 45 -2.07 11.86 -13.20
CA THR A 45 -3.18 11.22 -12.48
C THR A 45 -3.02 9.71 -12.37
N THR A 46 -2.49 9.03 -13.39
CA THR A 46 -2.50 7.57 -13.48
C THR A 46 -1.17 6.89 -13.14
N SER A 47 0.00 7.53 -13.40
CA SER A 47 1.30 6.89 -13.17
C SER A 47 1.57 6.65 -11.69
N VAL A 48 1.77 5.41 -11.29
CA VAL A 48 2.14 5.03 -9.92
C VAL A 48 3.63 5.30 -9.65
N GLN A 49 4.48 5.13 -10.66
CA GLN A 49 5.95 5.21 -10.52
C GLN A 49 6.49 6.64 -10.50
N LEU A 50 5.72 7.62 -10.97
CA LEU A 50 6.20 9.00 -11.11
C LEU A 50 6.58 9.66 -9.78
N GLY A 51 5.91 9.29 -8.68
CA GLY A 51 6.18 9.81 -7.34
C GLY A 51 5.84 11.30 -7.17
N ILE A 52 5.48 11.70 -5.96
CA ILE A 52 5.04 13.07 -5.64
C ILE A 52 6.13 14.10 -5.94
N LYS A 53 7.39 13.81 -5.58
CA LYS A 53 8.51 14.73 -5.79
C LYS A 53 8.68 15.11 -7.27
N THR A 54 8.61 14.13 -8.18
CA THR A 54 8.77 14.41 -9.62
C THR A 54 7.56 15.17 -10.18
N ARG A 55 6.35 14.89 -9.70
CA ARG A 55 5.15 15.64 -10.06
C ARG A 55 5.25 17.10 -9.64
N VAL A 56 5.58 17.37 -8.38
CA VAL A 56 5.71 18.73 -7.85
C VAL A 56 6.82 19.49 -8.59
N LEU A 57 8.01 18.92 -8.70
CA LEU A 57 9.12 19.58 -9.40
C LEU A 57 8.85 19.76 -10.90
N GLY A 58 8.22 18.79 -11.55
CA GLY A 58 7.81 18.92 -12.95
C GLY A 58 6.78 20.03 -13.18
N ALA A 59 5.83 20.21 -12.25
CA ALA A 59 4.88 21.32 -12.31
C ALA A 59 5.54 22.67 -12.05
N LEU A 60 6.40 22.79 -11.03
CA LEU A 60 7.09 24.03 -10.66
C LEU A 60 8.08 24.49 -11.76
N PHE A 61 8.84 23.57 -12.32
CA PHE A 61 9.87 23.87 -13.31
C PHE A 61 9.39 23.71 -14.76
N GLY A 62 8.14 23.31 -14.96
CA GLY A 62 7.55 23.11 -16.29
C GLY A 62 7.49 24.39 -17.17
N MET A 63 7.50 25.56 -16.54
CA MET A 63 7.52 26.86 -17.26
C MET A 63 8.93 27.42 -17.47
N ILE A 64 9.97 26.82 -16.91
CA ILE A 64 11.35 27.33 -17.00
C ILE A 64 12.06 26.62 -18.15
N PRO A 65 12.53 27.36 -19.18
CA PRO A 65 13.30 26.79 -20.28
C PRO A 65 14.48 25.93 -19.79
N VAL A 66 14.83 24.89 -20.51
CA VAL A 66 15.85 23.88 -20.16
C VAL A 66 15.43 22.97 -19.01
N LEU A 67 14.96 23.50 -17.88
CA LEU A 67 14.49 22.67 -16.75
C LEU A 67 13.23 21.87 -17.12
N ASN A 68 12.31 22.47 -17.86
CA ASN A 68 11.13 21.77 -18.36
C ASN A 68 11.50 20.53 -19.19
N ILE A 69 12.50 20.65 -20.07
CA ILE A 69 12.99 19.54 -20.90
C ILE A 69 13.57 18.43 -20.02
N ILE A 70 14.39 18.79 -19.01
CA ILE A 70 14.99 17.84 -18.09
C ILE A 70 13.90 17.03 -17.34
N PHE A 71 12.90 17.74 -16.79
CA PHE A 71 11.79 17.08 -16.09
C PHE A 71 10.91 16.28 -17.04
N LEU A 72 10.62 16.79 -18.24
CA LEU A 72 9.86 16.07 -19.27
C LEU A 72 10.55 14.74 -19.66
N VAL A 73 11.85 14.79 -19.95
CA VAL A 73 12.65 13.58 -20.25
C VAL A 73 12.61 12.59 -19.08
N LYS A 74 12.70 13.09 -17.84
CA LYS A 74 12.60 12.24 -16.65
C LYS A 74 11.22 11.60 -16.50
N ILE A 75 10.16 12.37 -16.73
CA ILE A 75 8.77 11.89 -16.71
C ILE A 75 8.58 10.81 -17.77
N ILE A 76 8.96 11.10 -19.02
CA ILE A 76 8.85 10.16 -20.15
C ILE A 76 9.61 8.86 -19.84
N LYS A 77 10.87 8.93 -19.39
CA LYS A 77 11.66 7.74 -19.04
C LYS A 77 11.00 6.91 -17.93
N THR A 78 10.45 7.56 -16.90
CA THR A 78 9.79 6.86 -15.80
C THR A 78 8.52 6.16 -16.28
N VAL A 79 7.67 6.88 -16.99
CA VAL A 79 6.39 6.35 -17.49
C VAL A 79 6.59 5.28 -18.56
N SER A 80 7.57 5.45 -19.47
CA SER A 80 7.89 4.41 -20.47
C SER A 80 8.30 3.10 -19.81
N LYS A 81 9.15 3.16 -18.76
CA LYS A 81 9.52 1.97 -17.98
C LYS A 81 8.29 1.35 -17.28
N GLU A 82 7.41 2.17 -16.73
CA GLU A 82 6.19 1.71 -16.11
C GLU A 82 5.28 1.00 -17.12
N VAL A 83 5.09 1.57 -18.31
CA VAL A 83 4.27 0.97 -19.37
C VAL A 83 4.86 -0.37 -19.84
N ILE A 84 6.17 -0.46 -20.02
CA ILE A 84 6.83 -1.71 -20.39
C ILE A 84 6.62 -2.75 -19.31
N PHE A 85 6.84 -2.39 -18.05
CA PHE A 85 6.65 -3.27 -16.91
C PHE A 85 5.19 -3.76 -16.80
N GLU A 86 4.21 -2.86 -16.89
CA GLU A 86 2.79 -3.23 -16.79
C GLU A 86 2.34 -4.09 -17.98
N ARG A 87 2.85 -3.85 -19.18
CA ARG A 87 2.58 -4.72 -20.34
C ARG A 87 3.14 -6.13 -20.16
N GLU A 88 4.39 -6.24 -19.70
CA GLU A 88 5.00 -7.55 -19.43
C GLU A 88 4.26 -8.28 -18.31
N LYS A 89 3.88 -7.56 -17.25
CA LYS A 89 3.06 -8.08 -16.19
C LYS A 89 1.73 -8.63 -16.71
N LEU A 90 0.98 -7.84 -17.49
CA LEU A 90 -0.30 -8.28 -18.06
C LEU A 90 -0.13 -9.52 -18.95
N ARG A 91 0.97 -9.60 -19.72
CA ARG A 91 1.30 -10.78 -20.53
C ARG A 91 1.55 -12.02 -19.67
N LEU A 92 2.34 -11.85 -18.59
CA LEU A 92 2.62 -12.93 -17.65
C LEU A 92 1.37 -13.37 -16.89
N ASP A 93 0.54 -12.42 -16.48
CA ASP A 93 -0.72 -12.71 -15.79
C ASP A 93 -1.69 -13.48 -16.71
N ALA A 94 -1.83 -13.06 -17.97
CA ALA A 94 -2.63 -13.78 -18.94
C ALA A 94 -2.12 -15.21 -19.19
N ALA A 95 -0.80 -15.40 -19.28
CA ALA A 95 -0.19 -16.71 -19.46
C ALA A 95 -0.33 -17.63 -18.22
N ARG A 96 -0.46 -17.06 -17.02
CA ARG A 96 -0.57 -17.79 -15.75
C ARG A 96 -1.99 -18.00 -15.27
N GLN A 97 -2.94 -17.24 -15.81
CA GLN A 97 -4.34 -17.26 -15.36
C GLN A 97 -4.94 -18.68 -15.41
N GLU A 98 -4.65 -19.44 -16.48
CA GLU A 98 -5.11 -20.84 -16.60
C GLU A 98 -4.49 -21.78 -15.56
N GLN A 99 -3.28 -21.48 -15.10
CA GLN A 99 -2.56 -22.31 -14.13
C GLN A 99 -3.04 -22.10 -12.69
N GLN A 100 -3.75 -21.01 -12.41
CA GLN A 100 -4.26 -20.66 -11.07
C GLN A 100 -3.23 -20.85 -9.95
N ILE A 101 -2.02 -20.33 -10.15
CA ILE A 101 -0.84 -20.58 -9.30
C ILE A 101 -0.99 -20.14 -7.84
N CYS A 102 -1.99 -19.31 -7.53
CA CYS A 102 -2.33 -18.87 -6.18
C CYS A 102 -3.53 -19.62 -5.59
N ARG A 103 -4.06 -20.64 -6.28
CA ARG A 103 -5.12 -21.48 -5.75
C ARG A 103 -4.57 -22.35 -4.64
N THR A 104 -5.09 -22.18 -3.44
CA THR A 104 -4.72 -22.96 -2.25
C THR A 104 -5.89 -23.86 -1.81
N LYS A 105 -5.60 -24.91 -1.04
CA LYS A 105 -6.63 -25.79 -0.47
C LYS A 105 -7.59 -25.01 0.45
N TYR A 106 -7.06 -24.07 1.21
CA TYR A 106 -7.79 -23.25 2.16
C TYR A 106 -7.74 -21.77 1.75
N PRO A 107 -8.78 -20.98 2.05
CA PRO A 107 -8.78 -19.54 1.73
C PRO A 107 -7.66 -18.79 2.45
N ILE A 108 -7.28 -17.65 1.89
CA ILE A 108 -6.23 -16.79 2.44
C ILE A 108 -6.86 -15.67 3.25
N LEU A 109 -6.49 -15.56 4.52
CA LEU A 109 -6.85 -14.46 5.40
C LEU A 109 -5.71 -13.42 5.42
N LEU A 110 -6.00 -12.20 4.97
CA LEU A 110 -5.09 -11.07 5.04
C LEU A 110 -5.31 -10.29 6.33
N VAL A 111 -4.26 -10.18 7.16
CA VAL A 111 -4.29 -9.50 8.46
C VAL A 111 -3.40 -8.27 8.41
N HIS A 112 -4.00 -7.08 8.49
CA HIS A 112 -3.28 -5.81 8.45
C HIS A 112 -2.53 -5.52 9.77
N GLY A 113 -1.64 -4.52 9.73
CA GLY A 113 -0.93 -4.02 10.91
C GLY A 113 -1.64 -2.83 11.58
N VAL A 114 -0.90 -2.16 12.46
CA VAL A 114 -1.33 -0.94 13.14
C VAL A 114 -1.48 0.23 12.15
N PHE A 115 -2.32 1.21 12.49
CA PHE A 115 -2.60 2.48 11.79
C PHE A 115 -3.51 2.43 10.58
N PHE A 116 -3.78 1.29 9.99
CA PHE A 116 -4.62 1.19 8.80
C PHE A 116 -5.58 0.01 8.95
N ARG A 117 -6.73 0.12 8.30
CA ARG A 117 -7.71 -0.98 8.20
C ARG A 117 -7.81 -1.47 6.75
N ASP A 118 -8.58 -2.53 6.56
CA ASP A 118 -8.89 -3.13 5.26
C ASP A 118 -9.92 -2.28 4.49
N TYR A 119 -9.58 -1.01 4.20
CA TYR A 119 -10.43 -0.14 3.38
C TYR A 119 -10.29 -0.46 1.90
N LYS A 120 -11.37 -0.22 1.15
CA LYS A 120 -11.31 -0.35 -0.31
C LYS A 120 -10.40 0.69 -0.95
N PHE A 121 -10.29 1.89 -0.35
CA PHE A 121 -9.44 2.96 -0.86
C PHE A 121 -9.03 3.95 0.25
N PRO A 122 -7.72 4.28 0.39
CA PRO A 122 -6.59 3.55 -0.18
C PRO A 122 -6.44 2.17 0.49
N GLY A 123 -6.43 1.11 -0.30
CA GLY A 123 -6.34 -0.26 0.22
C GLY A 123 -5.00 -0.51 0.91
N TYR A 124 -5.03 -1.07 2.13
CA TYR A 124 -3.83 -1.45 2.90
C TYR A 124 -2.87 -2.32 2.08
N TRP A 125 -3.40 -3.34 1.43
CA TRP A 125 -2.68 -4.32 0.65
C TRP A 125 -2.37 -3.87 -0.78
N GLY A 126 -2.81 -2.65 -1.17
CA GLY A 126 -2.64 -2.12 -2.51
C GLY A 126 -3.21 -3.04 -3.59
N ARG A 127 -2.37 -3.44 -4.54
CA ARG A 127 -2.77 -4.31 -5.66
C ARG A 127 -2.65 -5.81 -5.37
N ILE A 128 -2.04 -6.21 -4.27
CA ILE A 128 -1.76 -7.62 -3.94
C ILE A 128 -3.03 -8.48 -3.95
N PRO A 129 -4.15 -8.10 -3.31
CA PRO A 129 -5.37 -8.91 -3.32
C PRO A 129 -5.88 -9.20 -4.72
N LYS A 130 -5.88 -8.18 -5.59
CA LYS A 130 -6.33 -8.33 -6.98
C LYS A 130 -5.47 -9.34 -7.75
N GLU A 131 -4.15 -9.27 -7.58
CA GLU A 131 -3.21 -10.19 -8.22
C GLU A 131 -3.43 -11.63 -7.75
N LEU A 132 -3.59 -11.82 -6.44
CA LEU A 132 -3.84 -13.14 -5.87
C LEU A 132 -5.16 -13.74 -6.39
N VAL A 133 -6.24 -12.96 -6.40
CA VAL A 133 -7.55 -13.40 -6.90
C VAL A 133 -7.51 -13.70 -8.40
N CYS A 134 -6.85 -12.88 -9.22
CA CYS A 134 -6.68 -13.14 -10.65
C CYS A 134 -5.93 -14.44 -10.94
N ASN A 135 -5.10 -14.91 -10.00
CA ASN A 135 -4.36 -16.15 -10.08
C ASN A 135 -4.98 -17.31 -9.26
N GLY A 136 -6.27 -17.22 -8.93
CA GLY A 136 -7.07 -18.31 -8.36
C GLY A 136 -7.15 -18.35 -6.83
N ALA A 137 -6.63 -17.35 -6.11
CA ALA A 137 -6.78 -17.31 -4.66
C ALA A 137 -8.17 -16.85 -4.23
N GLU A 138 -8.66 -17.45 -3.16
CA GLU A 138 -9.82 -16.97 -2.41
C GLU A 138 -9.33 -16.18 -1.19
N ILE A 139 -9.79 -14.91 -1.05
CA ILE A 139 -9.23 -13.97 -0.07
C ILE A 139 -10.29 -13.42 0.86
N TYR A 140 -9.95 -13.40 2.14
CA TYR A 140 -10.68 -12.75 3.23
C TYR A 140 -9.80 -11.74 3.94
N TYR A 141 -10.42 -10.84 4.69
CA TYR A 141 -9.74 -9.79 5.47
C TYR A 141 -10.04 -9.99 6.95
N GLY A 142 -9.02 -9.70 7.78
CA GLY A 142 -9.10 -9.85 9.23
C GLY A 142 -10.12 -8.91 9.86
N LYS A 143 -10.25 -7.70 9.34
CA LYS A 143 -11.19 -6.66 9.80
C LYS A 143 -11.03 -6.26 11.27
N GLN A 144 -9.98 -6.73 11.96
CA GLN A 144 -9.68 -6.36 13.34
C GLN A 144 -9.46 -4.85 13.48
N GLN A 145 -9.63 -4.31 14.67
CA GLN A 145 -9.35 -2.91 14.95
C GLN A 145 -7.87 -2.60 14.76
N SER A 146 -7.56 -1.45 14.16
CA SER A 146 -6.18 -1.08 13.82
C SER A 146 -5.41 -0.52 15.02
N ALA A 147 -6.12 0.03 16.00
CA ALA A 147 -5.58 0.65 17.19
C ALA A 147 -6.11 -0.05 18.45
N ALA A 148 -5.86 -1.34 18.57
CA ALA A 148 -6.20 -2.13 19.75
C ALA A 148 -4.95 -2.87 20.26
N SER A 149 -5.02 -3.40 21.48
CA SER A 149 -3.99 -4.28 22.02
C SER A 149 -3.83 -5.53 21.16
N VAL A 150 -2.69 -6.21 21.28
CA VAL A 150 -2.47 -7.51 20.62
C VAL A 150 -3.50 -8.54 21.09
N ALA A 151 -3.86 -8.50 22.37
CA ALA A 151 -4.84 -9.40 22.95
C ALA A 151 -6.25 -9.17 22.40
N ASP A 152 -6.69 -7.91 22.28
CA ASP A 152 -8.00 -7.59 21.72
C ASP A 152 -8.09 -7.91 20.24
N SER A 153 -7.09 -7.48 19.44
CA SER A 153 -7.02 -7.83 18.02
C SER A 153 -6.94 -9.34 17.79
N GLY A 154 -6.24 -10.07 18.67
CA GLY A 154 -6.16 -11.54 18.60
C GLY A 154 -7.50 -12.22 18.83
N ARG A 155 -8.32 -11.71 19.77
CA ARG A 155 -9.69 -12.21 19.99
C ARG A 155 -10.60 -11.96 18.78
N GLU A 156 -10.60 -10.74 18.26
CA GLU A 156 -11.35 -10.41 17.04
C GLU A 156 -10.95 -11.28 15.84
N LEU A 157 -9.66 -11.55 15.69
CA LEU A 157 -9.16 -12.43 14.63
C LEU A 157 -9.60 -13.88 14.81
N ALA A 158 -9.58 -14.39 16.04
CA ALA A 158 -10.05 -15.75 16.32
C ALA A 158 -11.55 -15.92 16.02
N GLU A 159 -12.37 -14.92 16.34
CA GLU A 159 -13.78 -14.89 15.96
C GLU A 159 -13.94 -14.82 14.45
N ARG A 160 -13.21 -13.92 13.79
CA ARG A 160 -13.25 -13.77 12.32
C ARG A 160 -12.82 -15.06 11.59
N ILE A 161 -11.83 -15.77 12.09
CA ILE A 161 -11.41 -17.07 11.53
C ILE A 161 -12.53 -18.09 11.67
N ARG A 162 -13.21 -18.15 12.81
CA ARG A 162 -14.36 -19.03 13.05
C ARG A 162 -15.48 -18.76 12.04
N ASP A 163 -15.84 -17.47 11.90
CA ASP A 163 -16.87 -17.05 10.94
C ASP A 163 -16.53 -17.52 9.51
N ILE A 164 -15.26 -17.31 9.06
CA ILE A 164 -14.82 -17.70 7.71
C ILE A 164 -14.91 -19.23 7.54
N VAL A 165 -14.45 -19.98 8.52
CA VAL A 165 -14.48 -21.46 8.48
C VAL A 165 -15.92 -21.95 8.39
N GLU A 166 -16.84 -21.38 9.16
CA GLU A 166 -18.25 -21.72 9.15
C GLU A 166 -18.94 -21.27 7.84
N GLU A 167 -18.76 -20.00 7.44
CA GLU A 167 -19.37 -19.45 6.22
C GLU A 167 -18.95 -20.19 4.95
N GLN A 168 -17.69 -20.64 4.89
CA GLN A 168 -17.13 -21.31 3.71
C GLN A 168 -17.18 -22.83 3.79
N GLY A 169 -17.57 -23.40 4.92
CA GLY A 169 -17.56 -24.86 5.12
C GLY A 169 -16.16 -25.46 4.94
N CYS A 170 -15.10 -24.69 5.22
CA CYS A 170 -13.73 -25.15 5.14
C CYS A 170 -13.20 -25.53 6.53
N GLU A 171 -12.15 -26.34 6.59
CA GLU A 171 -11.56 -26.76 7.87
C GLU A 171 -10.61 -25.70 8.45
N LYS A 172 -9.90 -24.98 7.58
CA LYS A 172 -8.79 -24.11 7.95
C LYS A 172 -8.69 -22.89 7.05
N VAL A 173 -7.87 -21.92 7.46
CA VAL A 173 -7.42 -20.79 6.65
C VAL A 173 -5.89 -20.73 6.54
N ASN A 174 -5.37 -20.12 5.49
CA ASN A 174 -3.97 -19.69 5.39
C ASN A 174 -3.89 -18.21 5.76
N VAL A 175 -3.00 -17.85 6.66
CA VAL A 175 -2.90 -16.46 7.14
C VAL A 175 -1.66 -15.77 6.56
N ILE A 176 -1.86 -14.57 6.01
CA ILE A 176 -0.78 -13.65 5.66
C ILE A 176 -0.96 -12.40 6.50
N ALA A 177 -0.06 -12.19 7.47
CA ALA A 177 -0.15 -11.12 8.44
C ALA A 177 1.01 -10.14 8.28
N HIS A 178 0.73 -8.83 8.27
CA HIS A 178 1.74 -7.79 8.13
C HIS A 178 1.90 -7.01 9.44
N SER A 179 3.16 -6.68 9.79
CA SER A 179 3.50 -5.82 10.93
C SER A 179 2.90 -6.34 12.26
N LYS A 180 2.20 -5.49 13.03
CA LYS A 180 1.49 -5.87 14.27
C LYS A 180 0.55 -7.07 14.08
N GLY A 181 -0.08 -7.19 12.90
CA GLY A 181 -0.99 -8.31 12.62
C GLY A 181 -0.37 -9.70 12.81
N GLY A 182 0.96 -9.82 12.64
CA GLY A 182 1.68 -11.06 12.95
C GLY A 182 1.78 -11.36 14.46
N LEU A 183 1.74 -10.33 15.31
CA LEU A 183 1.65 -10.51 16.76
C LEU A 183 0.21 -10.88 17.17
N ASP A 184 -0.77 -10.22 16.51
CA ASP A 184 -2.19 -10.44 16.77
C ASP A 184 -2.59 -11.89 16.44
N ILE A 185 -2.14 -12.42 15.30
CA ILE A 185 -2.43 -13.81 14.92
C ILE A 185 -1.74 -14.84 15.82
N ARG A 186 -0.52 -14.55 16.31
CA ARG A 186 0.13 -15.42 17.30
C ARG A 186 -0.67 -15.51 18.59
N TRP A 187 -1.24 -14.37 19.04
CA TRP A 187 -2.14 -14.35 20.20
C TRP A 187 -3.41 -15.16 19.93
N ALA A 188 -4.03 -15.00 18.77
CA ALA A 188 -5.21 -15.75 18.37
C ALA A 188 -4.96 -17.27 18.41
N ILE A 189 -3.78 -17.70 17.96
CA ILE A 189 -3.37 -19.11 17.97
C ILE A 189 -3.19 -19.63 19.40
N SER A 190 -2.41 -18.92 20.24
CA SER A 190 -2.02 -19.43 21.55
C SER A 190 -3.10 -19.26 22.61
N GLU A 191 -3.84 -18.14 22.59
CA GLU A 191 -4.71 -17.75 23.69
C GLU A 191 -6.21 -17.79 23.35
N CYS A 192 -6.58 -17.82 22.07
CA CYS A 192 -7.98 -17.73 21.66
C CYS A 192 -8.52 -18.97 20.93
N GLY A 193 -7.75 -20.07 20.92
CA GLY A 193 -8.18 -21.36 20.36
C GLY A 193 -8.32 -21.39 18.84
N ALA A 194 -7.60 -20.50 18.11
CA ALA A 194 -7.64 -20.48 16.66
C ALA A 194 -6.72 -21.53 16.00
N ALA A 195 -5.88 -22.21 16.75
CA ALA A 195 -4.82 -23.10 16.23
C ALA A 195 -5.34 -24.17 15.26
N ASP A 196 -6.43 -24.85 15.59
CA ASP A 196 -6.96 -25.94 14.78
C ASP A 196 -7.58 -25.48 13.45
N MET A 197 -7.92 -24.19 13.35
CA MET A 197 -8.51 -23.57 12.16
C MET A 197 -7.47 -22.89 11.26
N ILE A 198 -6.17 -23.03 11.55
CA ILE A 198 -5.10 -22.40 10.78
C ILE A 198 -4.20 -23.48 10.19
N ALA A 199 -3.96 -23.42 8.89
CA ALA A 199 -3.06 -24.32 8.18
C ALA A 199 -1.64 -23.75 8.09
N SER A 200 -1.53 -22.45 7.82
CA SER A 200 -0.25 -21.75 7.70
C SER A 200 -0.31 -20.29 8.14
N VAL A 201 0.81 -19.79 8.62
CA VAL A 201 1.00 -18.36 8.95
C VAL A 201 2.25 -17.83 8.26
N THR A 202 2.07 -16.85 7.42
CA THR A 202 3.15 -16.05 6.84
C THR A 202 3.14 -14.67 7.46
N THR A 203 4.17 -14.31 8.21
CA THR A 203 4.33 -12.97 8.76
C THR A 203 5.24 -12.13 7.87
N ILE A 204 4.85 -10.89 7.58
CA ILE A 204 5.60 -9.96 6.74
C ILE A 204 5.99 -8.75 7.58
N ASN A 205 7.29 -8.51 7.74
CA ASN A 205 7.83 -7.39 8.51
C ASN A 205 7.24 -7.27 9.93
N THR A 206 6.92 -8.39 10.56
CA THR A 206 6.38 -8.41 11.92
C THR A 206 7.50 -8.22 12.94
N PRO A 207 7.35 -7.27 13.88
CA PRO A 207 8.35 -7.04 14.90
C PRO A 207 8.22 -8.07 16.05
N HIS A 208 8.59 -9.33 15.80
CA HIS A 208 8.47 -10.42 16.78
C HIS A 208 9.23 -10.16 18.08
N ARG A 209 10.33 -9.39 18.01
CA ARG A 209 11.13 -8.97 19.17
C ARG A 209 10.96 -7.51 19.53
N GLY A 210 9.91 -6.87 18.99
CA GLY A 210 9.57 -5.49 19.24
C GLY A 210 10.22 -4.49 18.29
N CYS A 211 9.95 -3.23 18.57
CA CYS A 211 10.42 -2.11 17.80
C CYS A 211 11.00 -1.06 18.76
N GLU A 212 12.30 -0.84 18.73
CA GLU A 212 12.99 0.13 19.60
C GLU A 212 12.45 1.56 19.43
N PHE A 213 11.87 1.87 18.27
CA PHE A 213 11.19 3.14 18.08
C PHE A 213 9.96 3.30 18.99
N ALA A 214 9.23 2.21 19.29
CA ALA A 214 8.12 2.24 20.23
C ALA A 214 8.62 2.53 21.65
N ASP A 215 9.72 1.90 22.06
CA ASP A 215 10.38 2.17 23.36
C ASP A 215 10.83 3.62 23.46
N TYR A 216 11.44 4.15 22.38
CA TYR A 216 11.84 5.56 22.34
C TYR A 216 10.66 6.51 22.47
N LEU A 217 9.58 6.24 21.74
CA LEU A 217 8.36 7.06 21.73
C LEU A 217 7.75 7.15 23.15
N LEU A 218 7.73 6.03 23.86
CA LEU A 218 7.22 5.96 25.23
C LEU A 218 8.17 6.62 26.25
N ASN A 219 9.47 6.46 26.09
CA ASN A 219 10.46 6.88 27.09
C ASN A 219 10.96 8.32 26.91
N LYS A 220 10.99 8.85 25.69
CA LYS A 220 11.58 10.15 25.37
C LYS A 220 10.56 11.24 25.06
N ILE A 221 9.36 10.89 24.64
CA ILE A 221 8.33 11.90 24.36
C ILE A 221 7.58 12.25 25.65
N PRO A 222 7.45 13.55 26.00
CA PRO A 222 6.68 13.97 27.17
C PRO A 222 5.24 13.45 27.17
N VAL A 223 4.75 13.00 28.33
CA VAL A 223 3.42 12.38 28.48
C VAL A 223 2.29 13.26 27.89
N LYS A 224 2.36 14.59 28.06
CA LYS A 224 1.38 15.53 27.47
C LYS A 224 1.31 15.43 25.94
N ILE A 225 2.45 15.21 25.28
CA ILE A 225 2.52 15.05 23.82
C ILE A 225 1.99 13.67 23.43
N GLN A 226 2.35 12.63 24.18
CA GLN A 226 1.81 11.28 23.98
C GLN A 226 0.28 11.30 24.03
N GLN A 227 -0.32 11.90 25.06
CA GLN A 227 -1.77 12.04 25.21
C GLN A 227 -2.43 12.80 24.06
N LYS A 228 -1.76 13.87 23.55
CA LYS A 228 -2.27 14.60 22.40
C LYS A 228 -2.26 13.75 21.13
N ILE A 229 -1.21 12.98 20.91
CA ILE A 229 -1.09 12.04 19.79
C ILE A 229 -2.18 10.98 19.89
N GLU A 230 -2.31 10.34 21.06
CA GLU A 230 -3.32 9.33 21.36
C GLU A 230 -4.75 9.84 21.09
N ASN A 231 -5.12 10.98 21.67
CA ASN A 231 -6.44 11.56 21.49
C ASN A 231 -6.76 11.88 20.03
N THR A 232 -5.75 12.42 19.30
CA THR A 232 -5.91 12.74 17.88
C THR A 232 -6.09 11.46 17.06
N TYR A 233 -5.27 10.47 17.34
CA TYR A 233 -5.28 9.19 16.64
C TYR A 233 -6.57 8.42 16.92
N ASN A 234 -6.94 8.23 18.19
CA ASN A 234 -8.15 7.52 18.59
C ASN A 234 -9.41 8.19 18.02
N LYS A 235 -9.47 9.53 18.01
CA LYS A 235 -10.56 10.27 17.36
C LYS A 235 -10.65 10.00 15.86
N THR A 236 -9.50 9.90 15.20
CA THR A 236 -9.44 9.60 13.76
C THR A 236 -9.88 8.17 13.47
N MET A 237 -9.39 7.20 14.26
CA MET A 237 -9.72 5.79 14.07
C MET A 237 -11.21 5.50 14.35
N ARG A 238 -11.82 6.14 15.36
CA ARG A 238 -13.28 6.07 15.56
C ARG A 238 -14.07 6.54 14.34
N LYS A 239 -13.66 7.65 13.72
CA LYS A 239 -14.29 8.13 12.48
C LYS A 239 -14.11 7.17 11.31
N LEU A 240 -13.07 6.37 11.36
CA LEU A 240 -12.73 5.36 10.36
C LEU A 240 -13.30 3.97 10.72
N GLY A 241 -14.09 3.85 11.79
CA GLY A 241 -14.85 2.66 12.12
C GLY A 241 -14.20 1.71 13.13
N ASP A 242 -13.18 2.15 13.88
CA ASP A 242 -12.74 1.45 15.09
C ASP A 242 -13.70 1.81 16.24
N ASP A 243 -14.23 0.81 16.93
CA ASP A 243 -15.20 1.03 18.01
C ASP A 243 -14.51 1.57 19.27
N ASN A 244 -13.40 0.94 19.67
CA ASN A 244 -12.66 1.27 20.89
C ASN A 244 -11.16 1.39 20.63
N PRO A 245 -10.70 2.36 19.82
CA PRO A 245 -9.30 2.49 19.54
C PRO A 245 -8.50 2.90 20.76
N ASP A 246 -7.42 2.18 21.03
CA ASP A 246 -6.43 2.46 22.08
C ASP A 246 -5.02 2.46 21.45
N PHE A 247 -4.64 3.62 20.96
CA PHE A 247 -3.32 3.82 20.34
C PHE A 247 -2.16 3.47 21.28
N MET A 248 -2.28 3.85 22.56
CA MET A 248 -1.19 3.61 23.50
C MET A 248 -1.05 2.15 23.88
N ALA A 249 -2.14 1.39 23.98
CA ALA A 249 -2.07 -0.05 24.15
C ALA A 249 -1.38 -0.72 22.96
N ALA A 250 -1.75 -0.33 21.73
CA ALA A 250 -1.09 -0.85 20.53
C ALA A 250 0.41 -0.54 20.48
N VAL A 251 0.84 0.69 20.88
CA VAL A 251 2.26 1.08 20.91
C VAL A 251 3.02 0.34 22.01
N LYS A 252 2.44 0.19 23.21
CA LYS A 252 3.06 -0.57 24.32
C LYS A 252 3.30 -2.03 23.94
N ASP A 253 2.36 -2.62 23.22
CA ASP A 253 2.49 -3.99 22.74
C ASP A 253 3.58 -4.19 21.67
N LEU A 254 4.05 -3.10 21.05
CA LEU A 254 5.15 -3.12 20.08
C LEU A 254 6.52 -2.86 20.71
N THR A 255 6.63 -2.61 22.02
CA THR A 255 7.91 -2.43 22.71
C THR A 255 8.72 -3.72 22.69
N ALA A 256 10.06 -3.58 22.76
CA ALA A 256 10.95 -4.74 22.80
C ALA A 256 10.67 -5.61 24.04
N GLU A 257 10.43 -4.99 25.20
CA GLU A 257 10.10 -5.70 26.43
C GLU A 257 8.83 -6.55 26.29
N ALA A 258 7.73 -5.93 25.84
CA ALA A 258 6.45 -6.62 25.67
C ALA A 258 6.54 -7.76 24.62
N CYS A 259 7.24 -7.52 23.52
CA CYS A 259 7.37 -8.53 22.47
C CYS A 259 8.27 -9.69 22.90
N VAL A 260 9.42 -9.44 23.57
CA VAL A 260 10.30 -10.50 24.06
C VAL A 260 9.60 -11.33 25.15
N LYS A 261 8.85 -10.69 26.06
CA LYS A 261 8.03 -11.40 27.03
C LYS A 261 7.04 -12.33 26.32
N ARG A 262 6.26 -11.78 25.39
CA ARG A 262 5.26 -12.53 24.61
C ARG A 262 5.89 -13.67 23.80
N ASP A 263 7.07 -13.45 23.22
CA ASP A 263 7.77 -14.48 22.44
C ASP A 263 8.17 -15.71 23.28
N ARG A 264 8.38 -15.53 24.58
CA ARG A 264 8.66 -16.62 25.53
C ARG A 264 7.40 -17.34 26.01
N GLU A 265 6.28 -16.63 26.07
CA GLU A 265 5.03 -17.13 26.63
C GLU A 265 4.14 -17.81 25.57
N LEU A 266 4.16 -17.27 24.33
CA LEU A 266 3.32 -17.77 23.25
C LEU A 266 4.02 -18.83 22.40
N GLY A 267 3.51 -20.03 22.43
CA GLY A 267 3.91 -21.10 21.53
C GLY A 267 3.14 -21.05 20.19
N VAL A 268 3.69 -21.69 19.18
CA VAL A 268 2.95 -22.03 17.95
C VAL A 268 3.01 -23.53 17.81
N PRO A 269 1.85 -24.22 17.65
CA PRO A 269 1.82 -25.68 17.49
C PRO A 269 2.59 -26.14 16.24
N ASP A 270 3.26 -27.28 16.32
CA ASP A 270 4.06 -27.87 15.24
C ASP A 270 3.26 -28.21 13.98
N ASN A 271 1.95 -28.36 14.11
CA ASN A 271 1.04 -28.65 12.99
C ASN A 271 0.67 -27.42 12.15
N ILE A 272 1.15 -26.23 12.48
CA ILE A 272 0.96 -25.00 11.71
C ILE A 272 2.26 -24.64 10.99
N PHE A 273 2.22 -24.58 9.65
CA PHE A 273 3.37 -24.10 8.89
C PHE A 273 3.59 -22.62 9.12
N CYS A 274 4.75 -22.23 9.67
CA CYS A 274 5.07 -20.85 9.97
C CYS A 274 6.30 -20.36 9.19
N GLN A 275 6.18 -19.17 8.60
CA GLN A 275 7.30 -18.49 7.98
C GLN A 275 7.27 -16.98 8.24
N SER A 276 8.45 -16.36 8.24
CA SER A 276 8.61 -14.90 8.34
C SER A 276 9.33 -14.37 7.11
N VAL A 277 8.84 -13.25 6.58
CA VAL A 277 9.43 -12.52 5.45
C VAL A 277 9.80 -11.13 5.92
N GLY A 278 11.07 -10.77 5.76
CA GLY A 278 11.58 -9.43 6.02
C GLY A 278 11.87 -8.67 4.72
N SER A 279 11.89 -7.35 4.79
CA SER A 279 12.29 -6.49 3.67
C SER A 279 13.40 -5.53 4.09
N LYS A 280 14.31 -5.24 3.16
CA LYS A 280 15.41 -4.31 3.36
C LYS A 280 15.50 -3.34 2.19
N LEU A 281 15.64 -2.04 2.48
CA LEU A 281 15.93 -1.05 1.46
C LEU A 281 17.42 -1.07 1.12
N ASN A 282 17.77 -1.16 -0.16
CA ASN A 282 19.17 -1.11 -0.61
C ASN A 282 19.80 0.29 -0.43
N LYS A 283 18.98 1.34 -0.43
CA LYS A 283 19.41 2.73 -0.24
C LYS A 283 18.36 3.49 0.54
N ALA A 284 18.78 4.35 1.47
CA ALA A 284 17.91 5.23 2.25
C ALA A 284 16.99 6.09 1.40
N THR A 285 17.49 6.57 0.27
CA THR A 285 16.75 7.42 -0.68
C THR A 285 15.96 6.63 -1.71
N GLY A 286 16.07 5.30 -1.72
CA GLY A 286 15.42 4.42 -2.69
C GLY A 286 13.97 4.10 -2.38
N GLY A 287 13.53 4.34 -1.13
CA GLY A 287 12.15 4.08 -0.70
C GLY A 287 11.19 5.18 -1.14
N LYS A 288 9.91 4.81 -1.24
CA LYS A 288 8.82 5.79 -1.41
C LYS A 288 8.48 6.43 -0.07
N PHE A 289 7.92 7.65 -0.12
CA PHE A 289 7.35 8.27 1.09
C PHE A 289 6.29 7.33 1.72
N PRO A 290 6.25 7.16 3.05
CA PRO A 290 7.07 7.82 4.07
C PRO A 290 8.41 7.11 4.41
N LEU A 291 8.71 5.94 3.85
CA LEU A 291 9.89 5.11 4.23
C LEU A 291 11.22 5.84 4.05
N ASN A 292 11.38 6.61 2.97
CA ASN A 292 12.58 7.40 2.74
C ASN A 292 12.77 8.54 3.76
N PHE A 293 11.68 9.05 4.33
CA PHE A 293 11.72 10.09 5.37
C PHE A 293 12.06 9.48 6.74
N THR A 294 11.50 8.33 7.05
CA THR A 294 11.70 7.65 8.33
C THR A 294 13.06 6.96 8.43
N TYR A 295 13.78 6.76 7.33
CA TYR A 295 15.08 6.08 7.32
C TYR A 295 16.09 6.70 8.32
N ASN A 296 16.25 8.02 8.31
CA ASN A 296 17.21 8.66 9.22
C ASN A 296 16.80 8.54 10.69
N LEU A 297 15.49 8.43 10.95
CA LEU A 297 14.95 8.19 12.27
C LEU A 297 15.24 6.75 12.70
N VAL A 298 14.92 5.77 11.86
CA VAL A 298 15.14 4.34 12.15
C VAL A 298 16.62 4.02 12.27
N LYS A 299 17.47 4.55 11.38
CA LYS A 299 18.93 4.38 11.45
C LYS A 299 19.52 4.81 12.79
N TYR A 300 18.93 5.78 13.45
CA TYR A 300 19.38 6.25 14.77
C TYR A 300 19.18 5.17 15.84
N PHE A 301 18.21 4.27 15.68
CA PHE A 301 17.88 3.21 16.64
C PHE A 301 18.52 1.87 16.29
N ASP A 302 18.68 1.55 15.01
CA ASP A 302 19.21 0.25 14.56
C ASP A 302 20.74 0.11 14.72
N GLY A 303 21.45 1.18 15.10
CA GLY A 303 22.91 1.15 15.20
C GLY A 303 23.61 0.98 13.83
N PRO A 304 24.93 0.71 13.80
CA PRO A 304 25.73 0.64 12.58
C PRO A 304 25.69 -0.74 11.86
N ASN A 305 24.63 -1.49 11.96
CA ASN A 305 24.51 -2.77 11.24
C ASN A 305 23.76 -2.63 9.90
#